data_0c3f828d3b8fc36f423143ab02a2c623
#
_entry.id   0c3f828d3b8fc36f423143ab02a2c623
#
_cell.length_a   1.000
_cell.length_b   1.000
_cell.length_c   1.000
_cell.angle_alpha   90.00
_cell.angle_beta   90.00
_cell.angle_gamma   90.00
#
_symmetry.space_group_name_H-M   'P 1'
#
loop_
_entity.id
_entity.type
_entity.pdbx_description
1 polymer ?
#
loop_
_entity_poly.entity_id
_entity_poly.type
_entity_poly.pdbx_seq_one_letter_code
_entity_poly.pdbx_strand_id
1 'polypeptide(L)'
;YGDMVGNGDVSDTLVGFALNYGALMVFGIIATVLFICIVYTLMQLYHEQNADGTPAHPNLNSITFAQFRPLMMRQVRSACKAIGAFLLFFVVLMVFMVVAAVVFATMTTSLGSNEAGVVLVVIFVYAIVLMLLPPIAMVVPVFSFEKIGFWAGLKKSLVYGFKTWRGVVAVTIVVGLMVGMVLGVLGLPFLMMTMFKALFAVQTSGEYTFTNSVWYSFLQYLSAIVYVYASYIGYAVMLVALAYQYGHACEKIDGDEFFDNANGYD
;
A
#
# COMPACT_ATOMS: atom_id res chain seq x y z
N TYR A 1 7.38 51.38 13.44
CA TYR A 1 6.35 50.40 13.13
C TYR A 1 6.99 49.14 12.52
N GLY A 2 7.68 48.38 13.33
CA GLY A 2 8.28 47.11 12.95
C GLY A 2 8.60 46.37 14.21
N ASP A 3 7.62 45.62 14.74
CA ASP A 3 7.85 44.58 15.76
C ASP A 3 6.47 44.10 16.23
N MET A 4 5.91 43.13 15.56
CA MET A 4 4.89 42.19 16.09
C MET A 4 4.44 41.20 14.98
N VAL A 5 5.40 40.51 14.35
CA VAL A 5 5.10 39.19 13.85
C VAL A 5 5.52 38.25 14.97
N GLY A 6 4.60 38.02 15.89
CA GLY A 6 4.85 37.22 17.07
C GLY A 6 5.19 35.78 16.67
N ASN A 7 6.31 35.30 17.19
CA ASN A 7 6.76 33.88 17.08
C ASN A 7 5.67 32.86 17.53
N GLY A 8 4.60 33.33 18.20
CA GLY A 8 3.47 32.50 18.60
C GLY A 8 2.56 32.07 17.44
N ASP A 9 2.40 32.92 16.44
CA ASP A 9 1.43 32.68 15.36
C ASP A 9 1.92 31.58 14.38
N VAL A 10 3.23 31.48 14.16
CA VAL A 10 3.83 30.44 13.31
C VAL A 10 3.84 29.10 14.00
N SER A 11 4.12 29.06 15.32
CA SER A 11 4.12 27.81 16.10
C SER A 11 2.71 27.23 16.22
N ASP A 12 1.70 28.05 16.46
CA ASP A 12 0.31 27.61 16.57
C ASP A 12 -0.24 27.12 15.23
N THR A 13 0.15 27.76 14.13
CA THR A 13 -0.20 27.30 12.77
C THR A 13 0.47 25.98 12.44
N LEU A 14 1.75 25.80 12.77
CA LEU A 14 2.48 24.53 12.57
C LEU A 14 1.91 23.39 13.44
N VAL A 15 1.57 23.68 14.70
CA VAL A 15 0.96 22.70 15.61
C VAL A 15 -0.44 22.32 15.11
N GLY A 16 -1.26 23.29 14.69
CA GLY A 16 -2.58 23.04 14.11
C GLY A 16 -2.49 22.20 12.82
N PHE A 17 -1.53 22.50 11.95
CA PHE A 17 -1.25 21.73 10.76
C PHE A 17 -0.83 20.30 11.09
N ALA A 18 0.14 20.11 11.99
CA ALA A 18 0.63 18.81 12.41
C ALA A 18 -0.46 17.95 13.07
N LEU A 19 -1.32 18.54 13.90
CA LEU A 19 -2.45 17.84 14.52
C LEU A 19 -3.50 17.41 13.49
N ASN A 20 -3.89 18.29 12.57
CA ASN A 20 -4.88 17.95 11.56
C ASN A 20 -4.39 16.88 10.59
N TYR A 21 -3.18 17.01 10.04
CA TYR A 21 -2.61 16.01 9.14
C TYR A 21 -2.23 14.74 9.86
N GLY A 22 -1.73 14.82 11.10
CA GLY A 22 -1.45 13.66 11.92
C GLY A 22 -2.70 12.85 12.24
N ALA A 23 -3.79 13.51 12.63
CA ALA A 23 -5.08 12.86 12.85
C ALA A 23 -5.61 12.20 11.56
N LEU A 24 -5.54 12.89 10.43
CA LEU A 24 -5.98 12.39 9.13
C LEU A 24 -5.17 11.16 8.69
N MET A 25 -3.85 11.17 8.91
CA MET A 25 -2.98 10.01 8.69
C MET A 25 -3.36 8.82 9.56
N VAL A 26 -3.58 9.02 10.86
CA VAL A 26 -3.96 7.94 11.79
C VAL A 26 -5.30 7.33 11.37
N PHE A 27 -6.32 8.15 11.09
CA PHE A 27 -7.62 7.65 10.62
C PHE A 27 -7.50 6.93 9.27
N GLY A 28 -6.68 7.45 8.35
CA GLY A 28 -6.41 6.81 7.06
C GLY A 28 -5.77 5.43 7.21
N ILE A 29 -4.78 5.28 8.09
CA ILE A 29 -4.15 3.99 8.40
C ILE A 29 -5.18 3.02 8.98
N ILE A 30 -5.97 3.45 9.97
CA ILE A 30 -7.00 2.61 10.59
C ILE A 30 -8.02 2.16 9.54
N ALA A 31 -8.51 3.07 8.69
CA ALA A 31 -9.46 2.74 7.62
C ALA A 31 -8.88 1.74 6.63
N THR A 32 -7.62 1.91 6.22
CA THR A 32 -6.92 0.99 5.30
C THR A 32 -6.77 -0.40 5.93
N VAL A 33 -6.36 -0.47 7.19
CA VAL A 33 -6.23 -1.75 7.92
C VAL A 33 -7.57 -2.46 8.02
N LEU A 34 -8.63 -1.77 8.41
CA LEU A 34 -9.97 -2.34 8.49
C LEU A 34 -10.44 -2.82 7.11
N PHE A 35 -10.17 -2.06 6.06
CA PHE A 35 -10.52 -2.45 4.70
C PHE A 35 -9.81 -3.74 4.27
N ILE A 36 -8.50 -3.85 4.50
CA ILE A 36 -7.72 -5.07 4.24
C ILE A 36 -8.32 -6.26 5.02
N CYS A 37 -8.63 -6.06 6.30
CA CYS A 37 -9.24 -7.10 7.14
C CYS A 37 -10.58 -7.57 6.58
N ILE A 38 -11.42 -6.65 6.09
CA ILE A 38 -12.72 -6.97 5.49
C ILE A 38 -12.54 -7.80 4.23
N VAL A 39 -11.68 -7.36 3.30
CA VAL A 39 -11.44 -8.05 2.03
C VAL A 39 -10.94 -9.48 2.27
N TYR A 40 -9.94 -9.68 3.10
CA TYR A 40 -9.39 -11.01 3.37
C TYR A 40 -10.34 -11.89 4.20
N THR A 41 -11.14 -11.32 5.11
CA THR A 41 -12.17 -12.07 5.83
C THR A 41 -13.26 -12.58 4.87
N LEU A 42 -13.74 -11.72 3.97
CA LEU A 42 -14.73 -12.11 2.95
C LEU A 42 -14.15 -13.18 2.02
N MET A 43 -12.90 -13.03 1.62
CA MET A 43 -12.23 -14.01 0.77
C MET A 43 -12.09 -15.38 1.46
N GLN A 44 -11.76 -15.41 2.76
CA GLN A 44 -11.71 -16.65 3.52
C GLN A 44 -13.07 -17.31 3.64
N LEU A 45 -14.12 -16.57 3.95
CA LEU A 45 -15.48 -17.07 4.05
C LEU A 45 -16.00 -17.61 2.70
N TYR A 46 -15.65 -16.93 1.61
CA TYR A 46 -16.05 -17.36 0.27
C TYR A 46 -15.37 -18.66 -0.17
N HIS A 47 -14.13 -18.90 0.27
CA HIS A 47 -13.37 -20.12 -0.04
C HIS A 47 -13.62 -21.26 0.96
N GLU A 48 -14.42 -21.03 2.01
CA GLU A 48 -14.77 -22.06 2.97
C GLU A 48 -15.67 -23.11 2.29
N GLN A 49 -15.25 -24.39 2.38
CA GLN A 49 -15.98 -25.51 1.80
C GLN A 49 -16.55 -26.37 2.91
N ASN A 50 -17.73 -26.92 2.67
CA ASN A 50 -18.32 -27.96 3.49
C ASN A 50 -17.53 -29.27 3.35
N ALA A 51 -17.79 -30.24 4.24
CA ALA A 51 -17.19 -31.57 4.17
C ALA A 51 -17.43 -32.30 2.81
N ASP A 52 -18.48 -31.91 2.11
CA ASP A 52 -18.88 -32.46 0.80
C ASP A 52 -18.18 -31.75 -0.38
N GLY A 53 -17.27 -30.82 -0.14
CA GLY A 53 -16.58 -30.04 -1.17
C GLY A 53 -17.44 -28.94 -1.81
N THR A 54 -18.69 -28.76 -1.36
CA THR A 54 -19.55 -27.66 -1.80
C THR A 54 -19.18 -26.35 -1.11
N PRO A 55 -19.30 -25.18 -1.77
CA PRO A 55 -19.03 -23.91 -1.10
C PRO A 55 -19.97 -23.70 0.09
N ALA A 56 -19.42 -23.41 1.28
CA ALA A 56 -20.21 -23.17 2.49
C ALA A 56 -21.08 -21.92 2.36
N HIS A 57 -20.61 -20.92 1.61
CA HIS A 57 -21.28 -19.65 1.37
C HIS A 57 -21.38 -19.36 -0.12
N PRO A 58 -22.37 -19.92 -0.85
CA PRO A 58 -22.50 -19.74 -2.30
C PRO A 58 -22.83 -18.28 -2.69
N ASN A 59 -23.38 -17.50 -1.76
CA ASN A 59 -23.73 -16.10 -1.95
C ASN A 59 -23.27 -15.25 -0.77
N LEU A 60 -22.86 -14.02 -1.03
CA LEU A 60 -22.50 -13.04 0.02
C LEU A 60 -23.63 -12.79 1.03
N ASN A 61 -24.89 -12.91 0.59
CA ASN A 61 -26.07 -12.75 1.46
C ASN A 61 -26.24 -13.88 2.49
N SER A 62 -25.54 -15.01 2.32
CA SER A 62 -25.58 -16.13 3.28
C SER A 62 -24.62 -15.91 4.46
N ILE A 63 -23.74 -14.93 4.37
CA ILE A 63 -22.73 -14.63 5.42
C ILE A 63 -23.39 -13.84 6.54
N THR A 64 -23.45 -14.45 7.73
CA THR A 64 -23.99 -13.81 8.93
C THR A 64 -22.92 -13.02 9.67
N PHE A 65 -23.29 -11.89 10.26
CA PHE A 65 -22.36 -11.07 11.04
C PHE A 65 -21.68 -11.84 12.21
N ALA A 66 -22.38 -12.83 12.76
CA ALA A 66 -21.87 -13.73 13.80
C ALA A 66 -20.67 -14.58 13.31
N GLN A 67 -20.67 -14.98 12.04
CA GLN A 67 -19.57 -15.71 11.40
C GLN A 67 -18.43 -14.78 11.02
N PHE A 68 -18.76 -13.58 10.53
CA PHE A 68 -17.80 -12.57 10.09
C PHE A 68 -16.94 -12.00 11.24
N ARG A 69 -17.55 -11.69 12.38
CA ARG A 69 -16.90 -11.02 13.52
C ARG A 69 -15.65 -11.75 14.06
N PRO A 70 -15.68 -13.07 14.37
CA PRO A 70 -14.51 -13.75 14.93
C PRO A 70 -13.35 -13.84 13.93
N LEU A 71 -13.63 -14.01 12.64
CA LEU A 71 -12.61 -14.02 11.59
C LEU A 71 -12.00 -12.63 11.40
N MET A 72 -12.82 -11.58 11.39
CA MET A 72 -12.34 -10.21 11.30
C MET A 72 -11.41 -9.85 12.48
N MET A 73 -11.76 -10.23 13.72
CA MET A 73 -10.89 -10.01 14.89
C MET A 73 -9.55 -10.74 14.77
N ARG A 74 -9.55 -11.93 14.17
CA ARG A 74 -8.32 -12.64 13.86
C ARG A 74 -7.50 -11.90 12.81
N GLN A 75 -8.15 -11.38 11.76
CA GLN A 75 -7.48 -10.61 10.72
C GLN A 75 -6.86 -9.30 11.25
N VAL A 76 -7.50 -8.63 12.20
CA VAL A 76 -6.92 -7.44 12.85
C VAL A 76 -5.57 -7.77 13.51
N ARG A 77 -5.47 -8.91 14.22
CA ARG A 77 -4.18 -9.35 14.80
C ARG A 77 -3.13 -9.64 13.73
N SER A 78 -3.54 -10.23 12.63
CA SER A 78 -2.66 -10.51 11.48
C SER A 78 -2.21 -9.21 10.81
N ALA A 79 -3.12 -8.25 10.65
CA ALA A 79 -2.82 -6.93 10.12
C ALA A 79 -1.83 -6.16 11.01
N CYS A 80 -1.95 -6.24 12.33
CA CYS A 80 -0.95 -5.66 13.24
C CYS A 80 0.45 -6.26 13.03
N LYS A 81 0.55 -7.58 12.80
CA LYS A 81 1.84 -8.21 12.46
C LYS A 81 2.36 -7.74 11.10
N ALA A 82 1.48 -7.63 10.10
CA ALA A 82 1.84 -7.11 8.79
C ALA A 82 2.34 -5.66 8.85
N ILE A 83 1.68 -4.78 9.62
CA ILE A 83 2.14 -3.41 9.87
C ILE A 83 3.53 -3.41 10.51
N GLY A 84 3.76 -4.26 11.53
CA GLY A 84 5.08 -4.41 12.14
C GLY A 84 6.15 -4.85 11.13
N ALA A 85 5.81 -5.76 10.21
CA ALA A 85 6.70 -6.17 9.12
C ALA A 85 6.97 -5.02 8.14
N PHE A 86 5.95 -4.25 7.74
CA PHE A 86 6.13 -3.06 6.90
C PHE A 86 7.02 -2.01 7.56
N LEU A 87 6.82 -1.75 8.85
CA LEU A 87 7.67 -0.82 9.60
C LEU A 87 9.12 -1.31 9.63
N LEU A 88 9.36 -2.60 9.82
CA LEU A 88 10.70 -3.18 9.78
C LEU A 88 11.33 -3.01 8.39
N PHE A 89 10.61 -3.34 7.31
CA PHE A 89 11.07 -3.10 5.94
C PHE A 89 11.38 -1.63 5.68
N PHE A 90 10.53 -0.73 6.17
CA PHE A 90 10.73 0.70 6.05
C PHE A 90 11.99 1.18 6.76
N VAL A 91 12.23 0.71 8.00
CA VAL A 91 13.45 1.03 8.75
C VAL A 91 14.69 0.50 8.01
N VAL A 92 14.67 -0.74 7.54
CA VAL A 92 15.77 -1.31 6.75
C VAL A 92 16.03 -0.48 5.49
N LEU A 93 14.97 -0.10 4.78
CA LEU A 93 15.08 0.75 3.59
C LEU A 93 15.67 2.13 3.93
N MET A 94 15.23 2.76 5.02
CA MET A 94 15.74 4.06 5.47
C MET A 94 17.23 3.99 5.85
N VAL A 95 17.64 2.97 6.59
CA VAL A 95 19.07 2.73 6.90
C VAL A 95 19.87 2.57 5.61
N PHE A 96 19.35 1.79 4.67
CA PHE A 96 19.99 1.59 3.38
C PHE A 96 20.11 2.90 2.59
N MET A 97 19.06 3.72 2.56
CA MET A 97 19.08 5.05 1.90
C MET A 97 20.11 5.99 2.51
N VAL A 98 20.24 6.00 3.85
CA VAL A 98 21.26 6.80 4.54
C VAL A 98 22.67 6.32 4.16
N VAL A 99 22.91 5.00 4.17
CA VAL A 99 24.22 4.44 3.76
C VAL A 99 24.52 4.78 2.30
N ALA A 100 23.57 4.64 1.41
CA ALA A 100 23.72 5.00 0.01
C ALA A 100 24.03 6.50 -0.18
N ALA A 101 23.38 7.38 0.58
CA ALA A 101 23.61 8.81 0.54
C ALA A 101 25.03 9.17 1.04
N VAL A 102 25.51 8.52 2.11
CA VAL A 102 26.88 8.71 2.64
C VAL A 102 27.92 8.24 1.62
N VAL A 103 27.74 7.05 1.04
CA VAL A 103 28.63 6.52 0.00
C VAL A 103 28.66 7.44 -1.22
N PHE A 104 27.50 7.95 -1.62
CA PHE A 104 27.39 8.91 -2.72
C PHE A 104 28.15 10.22 -2.39
N ALA A 105 27.94 10.79 -1.20
CA ALA A 105 28.62 12.01 -0.77
C ALA A 105 30.16 11.85 -0.75
N THR A 106 30.66 10.69 -0.27
CA THR A 106 32.11 10.41 -0.26
C THR A 106 32.66 10.21 -1.67
N MET A 107 31.90 9.58 -2.58
CA MET A 107 32.32 9.43 -3.98
C MET A 107 32.37 10.79 -4.73
N THR A 108 31.38 11.65 -4.52
CA THR A 108 31.36 12.98 -5.17
C THR A 108 32.49 13.90 -4.70
N THR A 109 32.89 13.80 -3.44
CA THR A 109 34.01 14.57 -2.89
C THR A 109 35.39 14.06 -3.37
N SER A 110 35.52 12.75 -3.60
CA SER A 110 36.80 12.14 -3.99
C SER A 110 37.04 12.07 -5.51
N LEU A 111 35.99 11.96 -6.32
CA LEU A 111 36.08 11.77 -7.79
C LEU A 111 35.72 13.01 -8.61
N GLY A 112 35.40 14.14 -7.95
CA GLY A 112 34.79 15.30 -8.62
C GLY A 112 33.32 15.02 -8.98
N SER A 113 32.57 16.08 -9.26
CA SER A 113 31.14 15.99 -9.62
C SER A 113 30.93 15.27 -10.97
N ASN A 114 30.96 13.95 -10.96
CA ASN A 114 30.77 13.15 -12.16
C ASN A 114 29.28 12.78 -12.25
N GLU A 115 28.56 13.37 -13.20
CA GLU A 115 27.13 13.10 -13.44
C GLU A 115 26.84 11.61 -13.58
N ALA A 116 27.77 10.84 -14.14
CA ALA A 116 27.68 9.39 -14.25
C ALA A 116 27.58 8.67 -12.89
N GLY A 117 28.28 9.17 -11.87
CA GLY A 117 28.22 8.62 -10.51
C GLY A 117 26.82 8.78 -9.89
N VAL A 118 26.20 9.95 -10.08
CA VAL A 118 24.81 10.22 -9.62
C VAL A 118 23.83 9.23 -10.25
N VAL A 119 23.93 9.06 -11.57
CA VAL A 119 23.04 8.16 -12.32
C VAL A 119 23.17 6.71 -11.85
N LEU A 120 24.41 6.24 -11.61
CA LEU A 120 24.65 4.89 -11.09
C LEU A 120 24.04 4.66 -9.71
N VAL A 121 24.16 5.61 -8.78
CA VAL A 121 23.54 5.49 -7.44
C VAL A 121 22.03 5.48 -7.53
N VAL A 122 21.44 6.33 -8.36
CA VAL A 122 19.98 6.35 -8.58
C VAL A 122 19.50 5.00 -9.15
N ILE A 123 20.18 4.46 -10.15
CA ILE A 123 19.86 3.14 -10.74
C ILE A 123 19.97 2.04 -9.67
N PHE A 124 21.02 2.06 -8.85
CA PHE A 124 21.25 1.07 -7.80
C PHE A 124 20.17 1.11 -6.71
N VAL A 125 19.79 2.31 -6.25
CA VAL A 125 18.68 2.50 -5.30
C VAL A 125 17.36 1.98 -5.89
N TYR A 126 17.08 2.32 -7.15
CA TYR A 126 15.88 1.84 -7.85
C TYR A 126 15.85 0.30 -7.96
N ALA A 127 16.98 -0.31 -8.28
CA ALA A 127 17.09 -1.77 -8.39
C ALA A 127 16.79 -2.46 -7.04
N ILE A 128 17.26 -1.90 -5.92
CA ILE A 128 16.98 -2.46 -4.59
C ILE A 128 15.51 -2.29 -4.21
N VAL A 129 14.92 -1.12 -4.46
CA VAL A 129 13.48 -0.90 -4.22
C VAL A 129 12.65 -1.90 -5.02
N LEU A 130 12.96 -2.10 -6.30
CA LEU A 130 12.29 -3.10 -7.14
C LEU A 130 12.49 -4.54 -6.65
N MET A 131 13.67 -4.87 -6.14
CA MET A 131 13.96 -6.18 -5.60
C MET A 131 13.19 -6.48 -4.31
N LEU A 132 12.94 -5.47 -3.47
CA LEU A 132 12.18 -5.61 -2.22
C LEU A 132 10.66 -5.61 -2.42
N LEU A 133 10.16 -5.13 -3.56
CA LEU A 133 8.73 -5.03 -3.83
C LEU A 133 7.98 -6.38 -3.72
N PRO A 134 8.46 -7.51 -4.31
CA PRO A 134 7.79 -8.79 -4.20
C PRO A 134 7.69 -9.36 -2.78
N PRO A 135 8.76 -9.37 -1.95
CA PRO A 135 8.64 -9.75 -0.56
C PRO A 135 7.65 -8.90 0.23
N ILE A 136 7.65 -7.59 0.02
CA ILE A 136 6.73 -6.66 0.67
C ILE A 136 5.28 -6.95 0.26
N ALA A 137 5.02 -7.21 -1.02
CA ALA A 137 3.69 -7.56 -1.52
C ALA A 137 3.14 -8.84 -0.89
N MET A 138 4.01 -9.82 -0.58
CA MET A 138 3.63 -11.09 0.05
C MET A 138 3.40 -11.01 1.57
N VAL A 139 3.77 -9.90 2.23
CA VAL A 139 3.60 -9.75 3.69
C VAL A 139 2.13 -9.90 4.09
N VAL A 140 1.24 -9.15 3.44
CA VAL A 140 -0.19 -9.13 3.81
C VAL A 140 -0.85 -10.49 3.62
N PRO A 141 -0.75 -11.17 2.46
CA PRO A 141 -1.30 -12.50 2.28
C PRO A 141 -0.76 -13.53 3.28
N VAL A 142 0.57 -13.59 3.48
CA VAL A 142 1.20 -14.54 4.40
C VAL A 142 0.64 -14.41 5.82
N PHE A 143 0.60 -13.22 6.38
CA PHE A 143 0.05 -13.01 7.72
C PHE A 143 -1.46 -13.21 7.80
N SER A 144 -2.19 -12.97 6.72
CA SER A 144 -3.66 -13.11 6.69
C SER A 144 -4.12 -14.56 6.60
N PHE A 145 -3.43 -15.38 5.83
CA PHE A 145 -3.84 -16.78 5.62
C PHE A 145 -3.18 -17.75 6.58
N GLU A 146 -1.97 -17.47 7.08
CA GLU A 146 -1.24 -18.37 7.96
C GLU A 146 -1.29 -17.95 9.43
N LYS A 147 -1.40 -18.96 10.31
CA LYS A 147 -1.39 -18.78 11.78
C LYS A 147 0.04 -18.90 12.32
N ILE A 148 0.98 -18.08 11.82
CA ILE A 148 2.40 -18.17 12.19
C ILE A 148 2.87 -17.01 13.04
N GLY A 149 4.02 -17.21 13.69
CA GLY A 149 4.70 -16.16 14.45
C GLY A 149 5.24 -15.05 13.54
N PHE A 150 5.54 -13.90 14.13
CA PHE A 150 6.02 -12.72 13.39
C PHE A 150 7.28 -13.01 12.56
N TRP A 151 8.32 -13.57 13.16
CA TRP A 151 9.59 -13.87 12.47
C TRP A 151 9.46 -14.96 11.41
N ALA A 152 8.65 -15.99 11.69
CA ALA A 152 8.36 -17.04 10.73
C ALA A 152 7.61 -16.50 9.51
N GLY A 153 6.62 -15.62 9.73
CA GLY A 153 5.89 -14.94 8.66
C GLY A 153 6.76 -14.03 7.82
N LEU A 154 7.64 -13.27 8.46
CA LEU A 154 8.60 -12.42 7.76
C LEU A 154 9.54 -13.25 6.87
N LYS A 155 10.13 -14.33 7.42
CA LYS A 155 10.99 -15.24 6.66
C LYS A 155 10.23 -15.87 5.49
N LYS A 156 8.98 -16.32 5.73
CA LYS A 156 8.14 -16.92 4.68
C LYS A 156 7.79 -15.92 3.58
N SER A 157 7.44 -14.68 3.92
CA SER A 157 7.17 -13.62 2.93
C SER A 157 8.39 -13.31 2.05
N LEU A 158 9.59 -13.30 2.64
CA LEU A 158 10.84 -13.14 1.89
C LEU A 158 11.05 -14.31 0.92
N VAL A 159 10.97 -15.56 1.42
CA VAL A 159 11.17 -16.75 0.59
C VAL A 159 10.17 -16.81 -0.56
N TYR A 160 8.88 -16.58 -0.27
CA TYR A 160 7.84 -16.64 -1.28
C TYR A 160 7.98 -15.48 -2.29
N GLY A 161 8.23 -14.28 -1.81
CA GLY A 161 8.45 -13.12 -2.66
C GLY A 161 9.62 -13.32 -3.63
N PHE A 162 10.76 -13.83 -3.16
CA PHE A 162 11.92 -14.05 -4.01
C PHE A 162 11.78 -15.28 -4.93
N LYS A 163 11.26 -16.41 -4.44
CA LYS A 163 11.07 -17.62 -5.27
C LYS A 163 10.02 -17.42 -6.38
N THR A 164 8.97 -16.60 -6.12
CA THR A 164 7.91 -16.31 -7.10
C THR A 164 7.99 -14.89 -7.66
N TRP A 165 9.16 -14.26 -7.60
CA TRP A 165 9.39 -12.87 -7.98
C TRP A 165 8.76 -12.47 -9.32
N ARG A 166 8.97 -13.29 -10.37
CA ARG A 166 8.43 -13.01 -11.72
C ARG A 166 6.91 -12.94 -11.72
N GLY A 167 6.23 -13.87 -11.02
CA GLY A 167 4.78 -13.90 -10.94
C GLY A 167 4.22 -12.71 -10.16
N VAL A 168 4.82 -12.39 -9.01
CA VAL A 168 4.39 -11.26 -8.18
C VAL A 168 4.54 -9.94 -8.92
N VAL A 169 5.68 -9.72 -9.59
CA VAL A 169 5.92 -8.51 -10.38
C VAL A 169 4.96 -8.42 -11.55
N ALA A 170 4.77 -9.53 -12.30
CA ALA A 170 3.84 -9.56 -13.43
C ALA A 170 2.40 -9.22 -13.01
N VAL A 171 1.88 -9.87 -11.95
CA VAL A 171 0.55 -9.60 -11.41
C VAL A 171 0.43 -8.16 -10.92
N THR A 172 1.42 -7.67 -10.18
CA THR A 172 1.42 -6.29 -9.66
C THR A 172 1.41 -5.27 -10.79
N ILE A 173 2.20 -5.47 -11.85
CA ILE A 173 2.24 -4.56 -13.00
C ILE A 173 0.93 -4.62 -13.78
N VAL A 174 0.46 -5.81 -14.16
CA VAL A 174 -0.75 -5.95 -14.98
C VAL A 174 -1.98 -5.42 -14.27
N VAL A 175 -2.21 -5.87 -13.03
CA VAL A 175 -3.37 -5.41 -12.24
C VAL A 175 -3.22 -3.94 -11.88
N GLY A 176 -2.00 -3.50 -11.52
CA GLY A 176 -1.71 -2.09 -11.22
C GLY A 176 -1.97 -1.17 -12.42
N LEU A 177 -1.61 -1.58 -13.64
CA LEU A 177 -1.92 -0.83 -14.86
C LEU A 177 -3.42 -0.78 -15.13
N MET A 178 -4.13 -1.90 -15.00
CA MET A 178 -5.59 -1.94 -15.20
C MET A 178 -6.30 -1.02 -14.20
N VAL A 179 -5.98 -1.14 -12.92
CA VAL A 179 -6.53 -0.29 -11.87
C VAL A 179 -6.12 1.17 -12.08
N GLY A 180 -4.86 1.41 -12.41
CA GLY A 180 -4.33 2.76 -12.68
C GLY A 180 -5.02 3.46 -13.84
N MET A 181 -5.34 2.75 -14.94
CA MET A 181 -6.11 3.31 -16.05
C MET A 181 -7.52 3.73 -15.61
N VAL A 182 -8.23 2.87 -14.88
CA VAL A 182 -9.58 3.18 -14.38
C VAL A 182 -9.54 4.37 -13.42
N LEU A 183 -8.61 4.36 -12.46
CA LEU A 183 -8.44 5.46 -11.50
C LEU A 183 -7.98 6.76 -12.18
N GLY A 184 -7.15 6.66 -13.22
CA GLY A 184 -6.75 7.80 -14.04
C GLY A 184 -7.95 8.50 -14.66
N VAL A 185 -8.82 7.75 -15.32
CA VAL A 185 -10.03 8.30 -15.94
C VAL A 185 -10.99 8.90 -14.92
N LEU A 186 -11.28 8.17 -13.82
CA LEU A 186 -12.19 8.63 -12.77
C LEU A 186 -11.62 9.78 -11.92
N GLY A 187 -10.31 9.90 -11.85
CA GLY A 187 -9.60 10.96 -11.13
C GLY A 187 -9.44 12.26 -11.93
N LEU A 188 -9.58 12.22 -13.27
CA LEU A 188 -9.40 13.41 -14.12
C LEU A 188 -10.23 14.61 -13.70
N PRO A 189 -11.55 14.50 -13.40
CA PRO A 189 -12.33 15.65 -12.97
C PRO A 189 -11.80 16.30 -11.69
N PHE A 190 -11.41 15.48 -10.70
CA PHE A 190 -10.85 15.96 -9.44
C PHE A 190 -9.49 16.66 -9.66
N LEU A 191 -8.60 16.05 -10.44
CA LEU A 191 -7.30 16.62 -10.75
C LEU A 191 -7.42 17.94 -11.52
N MET A 192 -8.29 17.99 -12.54
CA MET A 192 -8.51 19.22 -13.30
C MET A 192 -9.03 20.36 -12.42
N MET A 193 -10.02 20.09 -11.58
CA MET A 193 -10.53 21.09 -10.64
C MET A 193 -9.44 21.57 -9.67
N THR A 194 -8.64 20.67 -9.15
CA THR A 194 -7.55 21.03 -8.23
C THR A 194 -6.48 21.87 -8.94
N MET A 195 -6.12 21.51 -10.18
CA MET A 195 -5.16 22.27 -10.99
C MET A 195 -5.69 23.65 -11.35
N PHE A 196 -6.96 23.78 -11.76
CA PHE A 196 -7.56 25.10 -12.02
C PHE A 196 -7.53 25.97 -10.77
N LYS A 197 -7.91 25.43 -9.61
CA LYS A 197 -7.85 26.16 -8.34
C LYS A 197 -6.43 26.64 -8.03
N ALA A 198 -5.42 25.79 -8.21
CA ALA A 198 -4.02 26.15 -8.00
C ALA A 198 -3.52 27.22 -9.00
N LEU A 199 -3.84 27.06 -10.28
CA LEU A 199 -3.43 28.02 -11.33
C LEU A 199 -4.04 29.40 -11.09
N PHE A 200 -5.32 29.47 -10.77
CA PHE A 200 -5.98 30.73 -10.46
C PHE A 200 -5.48 31.33 -9.15
N ALA A 201 -5.10 30.54 -8.16
CA ALA A 201 -4.50 31.04 -6.92
C ALA A 201 -3.14 31.75 -7.14
N VAL A 202 -2.39 31.37 -8.18
CA VAL A 202 -1.07 31.96 -8.49
C VAL A 202 -1.18 33.22 -9.35
N GLN A 203 -2.20 33.29 -10.24
CA GLN A 203 -2.24 34.31 -11.30
C GLN A 203 -2.87 35.65 -10.88
N THR A 204 -3.65 35.70 -9.83
CA THR A 204 -4.40 36.92 -9.47
C THR A 204 -4.40 37.14 -7.96
N SER A 205 -4.22 38.37 -7.57
CA SER A 205 -4.21 38.85 -6.18
C SER A 205 -5.60 38.88 -5.54
N GLY A 206 -6.25 37.71 -5.36
CA GLY A 206 -7.28 37.61 -4.32
C GLY A 206 -8.76 37.62 -4.70
N GLU A 207 -9.18 37.98 -5.91
CA GLU A 207 -10.62 37.99 -6.28
C GLU A 207 -10.95 36.91 -7.33
N TYR A 208 -11.19 35.68 -6.86
CA TYR A 208 -11.66 34.57 -7.73
C TYR A 208 -13.12 34.28 -7.44
N THR A 209 -13.99 34.83 -8.21
CA THR A 209 -15.41 34.57 -8.07
C THR A 209 -15.82 33.15 -8.47
N PHE A 210 -15.13 32.51 -9.41
CA PHE A 210 -15.53 31.21 -9.92
C PHE A 210 -15.03 30.05 -9.04
N THR A 211 -13.73 29.98 -8.72
CA THR A 211 -13.13 28.88 -7.94
C THR A 211 -13.50 28.91 -6.45
N ASN A 212 -13.97 30.05 -5.95
CA ASN A 212 -14.52 30.22 -4.60
C ASN A 212 -16.06 30.07 -4.54
N SER A 213 -16.69 29.74 -5.67
CA SER A 213 -18.13 29.49 -5.69
C SER A 213 -18.49 28.22 -4.94
N VAL A 214 -19.64 28.21 -4.29
CA VAL A 214 -20.17 27.03 -3.58
C VAL A 214 -20.33 25.84 -4.53
N TRP A 215 -20.75 26.10 -5.78
CA TRP A 215 -20.92 25.09 -6.81
C TRP A 215 -19.60 24.42 -7.21
N TYR A 216 -18.53 25.21 -7.35
CA TYR A 216 -17.22 24.66 -7.66
C TYR A 216 -16.71 23.75 -6.54
N SER A 217 -16.82 24.19 -5.31
CA SER A 217 -16.44 23.43 -4.12
C SER A 217 -17.26 22.16 -3.98
N PHE A 218 -18.57 22.22 -4.26
CA PHE A 218 -19.45 21.04 -4.26
C PHE A 218 -19.05 20.01 -5.33
N LEU A 219 -18.81 20.45 -6.57
CA LEU A 219 -18.38 19.57 -7.66
C LEU A 219 -17.00 18.97 -7.39
N GLN A 220 -16.06 19.75 -6.83
CA GLN A 220 -14.76 19.26 -6.42
C GLN A 220 -14.88 18.19 -5.34
N TYR A 221 -15.73 18.41 -4.34
CA TYR A 221 -15.99 17.43 -3.28
C TYR A 221 -16.64 16.14 -3.83
N LEU A 222 -17.63 16.27 -4.70
CA LEU A 222 -18.28 15.12 -5.33
C LEU A 222 -17.30 14.30 -6.16
N SER A 223 -16.46 14.93 -6.97
CA SER A 223 -15.43 14.24 -7.76
C SER A 223 -14.37 13.59 -6.87
N ALA A 224 -14.01 14.19 -5.73
CA ALA A 224 -13.13 13.59 -4.75
C ALA A 224 -13.73 12.32 -4.14
N ILE A 225 -15.02 12.32 -3.78
CA ILE A 225 -15.73 11.13 -3.26
C ILE A 225 -15.69 10.00 -4.28
N VAL A 226 -16.02 10.27 -5.55
CA VAL A 226 -16.00 9.28 -6.62
C VAL A 226 -14.59 8.67 -6.77
N TYR A 227 -13.56 9.52 -6.79
CA TYR A 227 -12.17 9.08 -6.89
C TYR A 227 -11.73 8.22 -5.70
N VAL A 228 -12.06 8.62 -4.48
CA VAL A 228 -11.71 7.87 -3.26
C VAL A 228 -12.42 6.51 -3.26
N TYR A 229 -13.71 6.48 -3.60
CA TYR A 229 -14.47 5.24 -3.67
C TYR A 229 -13.91 4.27 -4.72
N ALA A 230 -13.63 4.78 -5.92
CA ALA A 230 -12.98 4.01 -6.98
C ALA A 230 -11.60 3.47 -6.54
N SER A 231 -10.83 4.26 -5.78
CA SER A 231 -9.52 3.84 -5.23
C SER A 231 -9.66 2.65 -4.29
N TYR A 232 -10.64 2.63 -3.40
CA TYR A 232 -10.89 1.48 -2.53
C TYR A 232 -11.25 0.22 -3.31
N ILE A 233 -12.08 0.34 -4.36
CA ILE A 233 -12.38 -0.80 -5.25
C ILE A 233 -11.10 -1.30 -5.93
N GLY A 234 -10.27 -0.40 -6.46
CA GLY A 234 -8.98 -0.74 -7.05
C GLY A 234 -8.05 -1.45 -6.07
N TYR A 235 -7.97 -1.00 -4.84
CA TYR A 235 -7.22 -1.68 -3.78
C TYR A 235 -7.76 -3.07 -3.47
N ALA A 236 -9.09 -3.26 -3.44
CA ALA A 236 -9.69 -4.58 -3.25
C ALA A 236 -9.27 -5.55 -4.35
N VAL A 237 -9.32 -5.12 -5.61
CA VAL A 237 -8.88 -5.94 -6.76
C VAL A 237 -7.41 -6.33 -6.62
N MET A 238 -6.54 -5.39 -6.22
CA MET A 238 -5.12 -5.66 -6.00
C MET A 238 -4.88 -6.65 -4.86
N LEU A 239 -5.59 -6.52 -3.75
CA LEU A 239 -5.49 -7.44 -2.60
C LEU A 239 -5.91 -8.86 -2.98
N VAL A 240 -7.01 -9.00 -3.75
CA VAL A 240 -7.47 -10.30 -4.25
C VAL A 240 -6.44 -10.90 -5.21
N ALA A 241 -5.91 -10.14 -6.13
CA ALA A 241 -4.87 -10.61 -7.07
C ALA A 241 -3.62 -11.11 -6.34
N LEU A 242 -3.16 -10.39 -5.31
CA LEU A 242 -2.02 -10.81 -4.48
C LEU A 242 -2.33 -12.07 -3.65
N ALA A 243 -3.57 -12.25 -3.19
CA ALA A 243 -3.99 -13.46 -2.49
C ALA A 243 -3.97 -14.69 -3.41
N TYR A 244 -4.44 -14.57 -4.65
CA TYR A 244 -4.32 -15.65 -5.64
C TYR A 244 -2.86 -15.96 -5.99
N GLN A 245 -2.02 -14.93 -6.14
CA GLN A 245 -0.59 -15.11 -6.37
C GLN A 245 0.09 -15.83 -5.18
N TYR A 246 -0.34 -15.52 -3.95
CA TYR A 246 0.12 -16.23 -2.76
C TYR A 246 -0.29 -17.70 -2.79
N GLY A 247 -1.54 -18.02 -3.15
CA GLY A 247 -2.01 -19.41 -3.31
C GLY A 247 -1.16 -20.19 -4.30
N HIS A 248 -0.88 -19.60 -5.48
CA HIS A 248 0.03 -20.19 -6.46
C HIS A 248 1.47 -20.39 -5.91
N ALA A 249 1.96 -19.44 -5.09
CA ALA A 249 3.27 -19.56 -4.47
C ALA A 249 3.33 -20.71 -3.46
N CYS A 250 2.28 -20.91 -2.66
CA CYS A 250 2.16 -22.05 -1.74
C CYS A 250 2.18 -23.38 -2.51
N GLU A 251 1.34 -23.49 -3.55
CA GLU A 251 1.27 -24.73 -4.35
C GLU A 251 2.61 -25.07 -4.98
N LYS A 252 3.31 -24.09 -5.53
CA LYS A 252 4.61 -24.31 -6.17
C LYS A 252 5.73 -24.64 -5.19
N ILE A 253 5.79 -23.99 -4.03
CA ILE A 253 6.92 -24.09 -3.10
C ILE A 253 6.71 -25.25 -2.13
N ASP A 254 5.51 -25.33 -1.53
CA ASP A 254 5.18 -26.39 -0.56
C ASP A 254 4.92 -27.72 -1.29
N GLY A 255 4.41 -27.69 -2.54
CA GLY A 255 4.27 -28.85 -3.40
C GLY A 255 5.60 -29.46 -3.83
N ASP A 256 6.56 -28.63 -4.24
CA ASP A 256 7.92 -29.09 -4.59
C ASP A 256 8.61 -29.71 -3.37
N GLU A 257 8.48 -29.13 -2.18
CA GLU A 257 9.06 -29.65 -0.94
C GLU A 257 8.43 -31.01 -0.52
N PHE A 258 7.14 -31.21 -0.81
CA PHE A 258 6.47 -32.49 -0.58
C PHE A 258 6.99 -33.57 -1.52
N PHE A 259 7.20 -33.29 -2.80
CA PHE A 259 7.73 -34.23 -3.78
C PHE A 259 9.22 -34.58 -3.53
N ASP A 260 10.04 -33.60 -3.14
CA ASP A 260 11.45 -33.81 -2.79
C ASP A 260 11.58 -34.71 -1.55
N ASN A 261 10.75 -34.53 -0.54
CA ASN A 261 10.71 -35.36 0.65
C ASN A 261 10.17 -36.78 0.36
N ALA A 262 9.25 -36.93 -0.58
CA ALA A 262 8.71 -38.24 -0.98
C ALA A 262 9.72 -39.06 -1.78
N ASN A 263 10.59 -38.40 -2.57
CA ASN A 263 11.63 -39.08 -3.35
C ASN A 263 12.93 -39.34 -2.58
N GLY A 264 13.08 -38.80 -1.38
CA GLY A 264 14.26 -39.00 -0.51
C GLY A 264 14.20 -40.23 0.39
N TYR A 265 13.20 -41.11 0.23
CA TYR A 265 13.03 -42.36 1.00
C TYR A 265 13.37 -43.64 0.19
N ASP A 266 14.14 -43.55 -0.89
CA ASP A 266 14.68 -44.69 -1.62
C ASP A 266 16.11 -45.09 -1.17
#